data_755f8e72df98927ee2653ca3beb7c612
#
_entry.id   755f8e72df98927ee2653ca3beb7c612
#
_cell.length_a   1.000
_cell.length_b   1.000
_cell.length_c   1.000
_cell.angle_alpha   90.00
_cell.angle_beta   90.00
_cell.angle_gamma   90.00
#
_symmetry.space_group_name_H-M   'P 1'
#
loop_
_entity.id
_entity.type
_entity.pdbx_description
1 polymer ?
#
loop_
_entity_poly.entity_id
_entity_poly.type
_entity_poly.pdbx_seq_one_letter_code
_entity_poly.pdbx_strand_id
1 'polypeptide(L)'
;RDPVPLDEISPNMQKALLSIEDRDFYDHGAVDPWGIVRAIGNNLLRPSNRQGASTITQQYVNNLIIDQQVRNGEQASTIGADKGVVDKIKEMKLALSMEQEKSKDEILEGYLNIVLFGGSNYGVEAASQYFWGIHASQLSVAQSATLAGMVQSPNTYNPQVNPELSTQRRNLVLDTMVQTGSITRAEADKAANEPMNLDIHTTSSGCSAAKTAPYFCDYVENEVMQSDAYGKTPEERLATLQRGGLTISTTLDPKAQKAADTQVNQTQPKDNNPDSVSTSLISLEPGSGHIASMAQNTNYSAAEGDSNTTYNFNVDTSVGGAGGFQVGSTFKPFTLAQWIN
;
A
#
# COMPACT_ATOMS: atom_id res chain seq x y z
N ARG A 1 1.44 0.90 2.05
CA ARG A 1 2.57 0.24 2.73
C ARG A 1 2.33 0.25 4.24
N ASP A 2 2.44 -0.90 4.87
CA ASP A 2 2.35 -1.06 6.32
C ASP A 2 3.70 -1.63 6.77
N PRO A 3 4.70 -0.77 7.06
CA PRO A 3 6.02 -1.24 7.46
C PRO A 3 5.95 -1.90 8.84
N VAL A 4 6.60 -3.05 8.95
CA VAL A 4 6.72 -3.82 10.18
C VAL A 4 8.20 -4.09 10.49
N PRO A 5 8.60 -4.17 11.77
CA PRO A 5 9.96 -4.53 12.14
C PRO A 5 10.29 -5.98 11.75
N LEU A 6 11.57 -6.29 11.60
CA LEU A 6 12.04 -7.58 11.09
C LEU A 6 11.59 -8.77 11.97
N ASP A 7 11.49 -8.57 13.28
CA ASP A 7 11.02 -9.57 14.25
C ASP A 7 9.51 -9.84 14.17
N GLU A 8 8.74 -8.96 13.52
CA GLU A 8 7.33 -9.17 13.17
C GLU A 8 7.15 -9.78 11.76
N ILE A 9 8.23 -10.12 11.06
CA ILE A 9 8.19 -10.85 9.79
C ILE A 9 8.57 -12.30 10.03
N SER A 10 7.72 -13.23 9.57
CA SER A 10 7.95 -14.68 9.73
C SER A 10 9.39 -15.07 9.36
N PRO A 11 10.09 -15.83 10.20
CA PRO A 11 11.40 -16.40 9.85
C PRO A 11 11.38 -17.23 8.57
N ASN A 12 10.22 -17.82 8.21
CA ASN A 12 10.07 -18.54 6.96
C ASN A 12 10.18 -17.60 5.75
N MET A 13 9.62 -16.38 5.85
CA MET A 13 9.72 -15.37 4.79
C MET A 13 11.16 -14.89 4.60
N GLN A 14 11.84 -14.60 5.68
CA GLN A 14 13.24 -14.21 5.65
C GLN A 14 14.10 -15.30 4.98
N LYS A 15 13.98 -16.55 5.44
CA LYS A 15 14.68 -17.70 4.87
C LYS A 15 14.36 -17.93 3.40
N ALA A 16 13.09 -17.85 3.00
CA ALA A 16 12.65 -18.05 1.63
C ALA A 16 13.27 -17.01 0.69
N LEU A 17 13.22 -15.73 1.08
CA LEU A 17 13.80 -14.63 0.32
C LEU A 17 15.32 -14.77 0.19
N LEU A 18 16.01 -14.97 1.31
CA LEU A 18 17.48 -15.15 1.32
C LEU A 18 17.88 -16.34 0.45
N SER A 19 17.20 -17.46 0.56
CA SER A 19 17.53 -18.68 -0.21
C SER A 19 17.47 -18.47 -1.71
N ILE A 20 16.47 -17.71 -2.21
CA ILE A 20 16.25 -17.56 -3.66
C ILE A 20 16.99 -16.34 -4.24
N GLU A 21 17.12 -15.26 -3.50
CA GLU A 21 17.70 -14.00 -3.99
C GLU A 21 19.18 -13.85 -3.62
N ASP A 22 19.56 -14.20 -2.37
CA ASP A 22 20.90 -13.89 -1.84
C ASP A 22 21.28 -14.78 -0.65
N ARG A 23 21.62 -16.04 -0.92
CA ARG A 23 21.82 -17.07 0.12
C ARG A 23 22.96 -16.78 1.08
N ASP A 24 23.97 -16.04 0.64
CA ASP A 24 25.17 -15.72 1.41
C ASP A 24 25.11 -14.27 1.93
N PHE A 25 23.89 -13.67 2.01
CA PHE A 25 23.65 -12.26 2.32
C PHE A 25 24.36 -11.74 3.57
N TYR A 26 24.39 -12.55 4.62
CA TYR A 26 25.05 -12.20 5.87
C TYR A 26 26.57 -12.37 5.85
N ASP A 27 27.11 -13.10 4.88
CA ASP A 27 28.53 -13.48 4.81
C ASP A 27 29.34 -12.60 3.85
N HIS A 28 28.68 -11.89 2.90
CA HIS A 28 29.34 -10.99 1.95
C HIS A 28 28.96 -9.52 2.19
N GLY A 29 29.70 -8.59 1.56
CA GLY A 29 29.37 -7.17 1.54
C GLY A 29 28.32 -6.81 0.49
N ALA A 30 28.12 -5.52 0.23
CA ALA A 30 27.13 -4.98 -0.70
C ALA A 30 27.24 -5.53 -2.13
N VAL A 31 28.38 -6.10 -2.50
CA VAL A 31 28.62 -6.76 -3.79
C VAL A 31 29.17 -8.16 -3.48
N ASP A 32 28.59 -9.19 -4.09
CA ASP A 32 29.09 -10.56 -4.03
C ASP A 32 29.88 -10.92 -5.31
N PRO A 33 31.23 -10.80 -5.31
CA PRO A 33 32.03 -11.15 -6.48
C PRO A 33 31.93 -12.64 -6.87
N TRP A 34 31.80 -13.52 -5.86
CA TRP A 34 31.69 -14.97 -6.09
C TRP A 34 30.30 -15.33 -6.63
N GLY A 35 29.24 -14.63 -6.17
CA GLY A 35 27.89 -14.75 -6.73
C GLY A 35 27.85 -14.34 -8.20
N ILE A 36 28.57 -13.30 -8.58
CA ILE A 36 28.70 -12.89 -10.00
C ILE A 36 29.34 -14.00 -10.83
N VAL A 37 30.47 -14.56 -10.38
CA VAL A 37 31.18 -15.64 -11.08
C VAL A 37 30.28 -16.89 -11.18
N ARG A 38 29.59 -17.23 -10.11
CA ARG A 38 28.64 -18.35 -10.05
C ARG A 38 27.46 -18.15 -11.01
N ALA A 39 26.86 -16.95 -11.03
CA ALA A 39 25.75 -16.61 -11.93
C ALA A 39 26.16 -16.69 -13.40
N ILE A 40 27.35 -16.21 -13.75
CA ILE A 40 27.91 -16.32 -15.13
C ILE A 40 28.04 -17.80 -15.49
N GLY A 41 28.65 -18.63 -14.63
CA GLY A 41 28.82 -20.06 -14.87
C GLY A 41 27.47 -20.79 -15.04
N ASN A 42 26.51 -20.56 -14.16
CA ASN A 42 25.19 -21.18 -14.24
C ASN A 42 24.37 -20.73 -15.45
N ASN A 43 24.41 -19.44 -15.79
CA ASN A 43 23.69 -18.90 -16.95
C ASN A 43 24.26 -19.41 -18.29
N LEU A 44 25.55 -19.72 -18.34
CA LEU A 44 26.17 -20.36 -19.51
C LEU A 44 25.73 -21.83 -19.66
N LEU A 45 25.61 -22.56 -18.55
CA LEU A 45 25.30 -24.00 -18.52
C LEU A 45 23.78 -24.26 -18.57
N ARG A 46 22.95 -23.34 -18.08
CA ARG A 46 21.48 -23.48 -17.99
C ARG A 46 20.77 -22.17 -18.38
N PRO A 47 20.68 -21.85 -19.68
CA PRO A 47 20.09 -20.57 -20.15
C PRO A 47 18.62 -20.37 -19.77
N SER A 48 17.90 -21.47 -19.52
CA SER A 48 16.47 -21.46 -19.12
C SER A 48 16.24 -21.12 -17.65
N ASN A 49 17.27 -21.12 -16.81
CA ASN A 49 17.15 -20.86 -15.36
C ASN A 49 18.20 -19.80 -14.96
N ARG A 50 18.00 -18.56 -15.44
CA ARG A 50 18.92 -17.45 -15.17
C ARG A 50 18.92 -17.10 -13.69
N GLN A 51 20.07 -17.22 -13.06
CA GLN A 51 20.32 -16.80 -11.69
C GLN A 51 20.72 -15.32 -11.69
N GLY A 52 20.06 -14.52 -10.82
CA GLY A 52 20.44 -13.11 -10.61
C GLY A 52 21.79 -13.01 -9.90
N ALA A 53 22.58 -12.00 -10.24
CA ALA A 53 23.87 -11.70 -9.63
C ALA A 53 23.83 -10.47 -8.71
N SER A 54 22.63 -9.86 -8.50
CA SER A 54 22.46 -8.69 -7.66
C SER A 54 22.14 -9.09 -6.23
N THR A 55 22.83 -8.49 -5.27
CA THR A 55 22.58 -8.70 -3.84
C THR A 55 21.28 -8.04 -3.39
N ILE A 56 20.72 -8.46 -2.25
CA ILE A 56 19.55 -7.80 -1.64
C ILE A 56 19.81 -6.32 -1.38
N THR A 57 21.01 -5.94 -0.93
CA THR A 57 21.40 -4.55 -0.75
C THR A 57 21.30 -3.75 -2.04
N GLN A 58 21.78 -4.29 -3.17
CA GLN A 58 21.66 -3.65 -4.47
C GLN A 58 20.21 -3.53 -4.93
N GLN A 59 19.39 -4.55 -4.72
CA GLN A 59 17.97 -4.53 -5.04
C GLN A 59 17.23 -3.50 -4.17
N TYR A 60 17.57 -3.38 -2.89
CA TYR A 60 16.98 -2.38 -1.99
C TYR A 60 17.31 -0.96 -2.45
N VAL A 61 18.58 -0.67 -2.73
CA VAL A 61 19.02 0.62 -3.28
C VAL A 61 18.27 0.95 -4.58
N ASN A 62 18.14 -0.03 -5.46
CA ASN A 62 17.40 0.15 -6.70
C ASN A 62 15.93 0.52 -6.47
N ASN A 63 15.25 -0.14 -5.55
CA ASN A 63 13.87 0.17 -5.20
C ASN A 63 13.74 1.58 -4.60
N LEU A 64 14.73 2.01 -3.78
CA LEU A 64 14.76 3.39 -3.25
C LEU A 64 14.96 4.43 -4.36
N ILE A 65 15.83 4.16 -5.34
CA ILE A 65 16.03 5.04 -6.51
C ILE A 65 14.74 5.15 -7.31
N ILE A 66 14.07 4.03 -7.58
CA ILE A 66 12.78 4.02 -8.30
C ILE A 66 11.74 4.83 -7.51
N ASP A 67 11.62 4.62 -6.21
CA ASP A 67 10.69 5.37 -5.36
C ASP A 67 11.00 6.88 -5.41
N GLN A 68 12.26 7.27 -5.39
CA GLN A 68 12.68 8.68 -5.51
C GLN A 68 12.36 9.27 -6.90
N GLN A 69 12.58 8.53 -7.96
CA GLN A 69 12.29 8.98 -9.34
C GLN A 69 10.79 9.15 -9.57
N VAL A 70 9.97 8.20 -9.07
CA VAL A 70 8.52 8.35 -9.06
C VAL A 70 8.10 9.58 -8.25
N ARG A 71 8.80 9.88 -7.15
CA ARG A 71 8.59 11.11 -6.36
C ARG A 71 8.87 12.37 -7.17
N ASN A 72 9.80 12.33 -8.10
CA ASN A 72 10.16 13.44 -8.96
C ASN A 72 9.26 13.56 -10.20
N GLY A 73 8.19 12.76 -10.27
CA GLY A 73 7.21 12.78 -11.38
C GLY A 73 7.58 11.91 -12.59
N GLU A 74 8.62 11.07 -12.48
CA GLU A 74 8.95 10.10 -13.53
C GLU A 74 7.97 8.92 -13.52
N GLN A 75 7.61 8.40 -14.68
CA GLN A 75 6.75 7.23 -14.78
C GLN A 75 7.52 5.96 -14.39
N ALA A 76 7.01 5.21 -13.43
CA ALA A 76 7.64 3.96 -12.97
C ALA A 76 7.88 2.93 -14.08
N SER A 77 7.06 2.92 -15.13
CA SER A 77 7.19 2.04 -16.31
C SER A 77 8.40 2.36 -17.20
N THR A 78 8.93 3.58 -17.11
CA THR A 78 10.11 4.01 -17.90
C THR A 78 11.41 3.92 -17.10
N ILE A 79 11.29 3.76 -15.77
CA ILE A 79 12.43 3.69 -14.86
C ILE A 79 13.12 2.33 -15.02
N GLY A 80 14.37 2.37 -15.47
CA GLY A 80 15.21 1.17 -15.60
C GLY A 80 15.05 0.38 -16.90
N ALA A 81 14.22 0.85 -17.85
CA ALA A 81 14.11 0.22 -19.17
C ALA A 81 15.46 0.21 -19.94
N ASP A 82 16.30 1.23 -19.73
CA ASP A 82 17.60 1.41 -20.36
C ASP A 82 18.77 1.50 -19.36
N LYS A 83 18.75 0.67 -18.29
CA LYS A 83 19.85 0.65 -17.31
C LYS A 83 21.17 0.26 -17.97
N GLY A 84 22.04 1.25 -18.11
CA GLY A 84 23.39 1.07 -18.60
C GLY A 84 24.38 0.58 -17.53
N VAL A 85 25.59 0.26 -17.96
CA VAL A 85 26.70 -0.11 -17.05
C VAL A 85 26.97 0.96 -16.00
N VAL A 86 26.79 2.23 -16.36
CA VAL A 86 27.00 3.38 -15.46
C VAL A 86 25.99 3.38 -14.31
N ASP A 87 24.74 3.05 -14.59
CA ASP A 87 23.70 3.00 -13.53
C ASP A 87 23.93 1.83 -12.60
N LYS A 88 24.41 0.70 -13.12
CA LYS A 88 24.79 -0.45 -12.29
C LYS A 88 25.98 -0.11 -11.38
N ILE A 89 26.97 0.66 -11.86
CA ILE A 89 28.09 1.12 -11.02
C ILE A 89 27.62 2.08 -9.94
N LYS A 90 26.69 3.00 -10.25
CA LYS A 90 26.09 3.90 -9.25
C LYS A 90 25.32 3.11 -8.18
N GLU A 91 24.51 2.12 -8.59
CA GLU A 91 23.78 1.22 -7.69
C GLU A 91 24.76 0.49 -6.74
N MET A 92 25.83 -0.09 -7.27
CA MET A 92 26.87 -0.76 -6.47
C MET A 92 27.55 0.20 -5.48
N LYS A 93 27.86 1.42 -5.88
CA LYS A 93 28.47 2.44 -5.01
C LYS A 93 27.52 2.83 -3.86
N LEU A 94 26.24 3.03 -4.18
CA LEU A 94 25.23 3.35 -3.16
C LEU A 94 24.98 2.17 -2.21
N ALA A 95 25.00 0.93 -2.72
CA ALA A 95 24.91 -0.27 -1.90
C ALA A 95 26.08 -0.39 -0.91
N LEU A 96 27.30 -0.09 -1.35
CA LEU A 96 28.49 -0.03 -0.47
C LEU A 96 28.34 1.03 0.62
N SER A 97 27.84 2.22 0.29
CA SER A 97 27.60 3.27 1.29
C SER A 97 26.50 2.86 2.29
N MET A 98 25.45 2.19 1.82
CA MET A 98 24.34 1.71 2.67
C MET A 98 24.82 0.71 3.71
N GLU A 99 25.69 -0.24 3.35
CA GLU A 99 26.24 -1.22 4.30
C GLU A 99 27.26 -0.64 5.28
N GLN A 100 27.74 0.59 5.04
CA GLN A 100 28.54 1.33 6.04
C GLN A 100 27.66 2.00 7.10
N GLU A 101 26.40 2.30 6.78
CA GLU A 101 25.49 3.04 7.65
C GLU A 101 24.44 2.14 8.31
N LYS A 102 24.10 1.01 7.71
CA LYS A 102 23.01 0.09 8.13
C LYS A 102 23.54 -1.33 8.31
N SER A 103 23.02 -1.99 9.33
CA SER A 103 23.21 -3.43 9.51
C SER A 103 22.48 -4.25 8.44
N LYS A 104 22.88 -5.50 8.27
CA LYS A 104 22.21 -6.45 7.38
C LYS A 104 20.71 -6.63 7.72
N ASP A 105 20.37 -6.65 9.00
CA ASP A 105 18.99 -6.78 9.47
C ASP A 105 18.16 -5.55 9.08
N GLU A 106 18.69 -4.33 9.24
CA GLU A 106 18.02 -3.10 8.82
C GLU A 106 17.84 -3.03 7.30
N ILE A 107 18.78 -3.58 6.53
CA ILE A 107 18.69 -3.65 5.07
C ILE A 107 17.61 -4.66 4.65
N LEU A 108 17.60 -5.85 5.27
CA LEU A 108 16.59 -6.88 5.00
C LEU A 108 15.18 -6.41 5.38
N GLU A 109 15.04 -5.77 6.55
CA GLU A 109 13.80 -5.14 6.99
C GLU A 109 13.31 -4.11 5.98
N GLY A 110 14.17 -3.16 5.62
CA GLY A 110 13.83 -2.11 4.66
C GLY A 110 13.45 -2.68 3.30
N TYR A 111 14.14 -3.71 2.82
CA TYR A 111 13.83 -4.37 1.56
C TYR A 111 12.46 -5.06 1.58
N LEU A 112 12.19 -5.88 2.61
CA LEU A 112 10.92 -6.58 2.78
C LEU A 112 9.72 -5.61 2.90
N ASN A 113 9.94 -4.42 3.42
CA ASN A 113 8.91 -3.38 3.55
C ASN A 113 8.68 -2.55 2.29
N ILE A 114 9.58 -2.60 1.29
CA ILE A 114 9.46 -1.76 0.08
C ILE A 114 9.21 -2.55 -1.20
N VAL A 115 9.61 -3.82 -1.25
CA VAL A 115 9.55 -4.62 -2.47
C VAL A 115 8.10 -4.87 -2.92
N LEU A 116 7.89 -4.91 -4.24
CA LEU A 116 6.58 -5.17 -4.83
C LEU A 116 6.27 -6.66 -4.85
N PHE A 117 5.08 -7.04 -4.38
CA PHE A 117 4.53 -8.39 -4.40
C PHE A 117 3.30 -8.53 -5.33
N GLY A 118 3.31 -7.85 -6.47
CA GLY A 118 2.25 -7.89 -7.48
C GLY A 118 1.12 -6.89 -7.26
N GLY A 119 0.52 -6.46 -8.38
CA GLY A 119 -0.47 -5.39 -8.36
C GLY A 119 0.08 -4.10 -7.77
N SER A 120 -0.52 -3.64 -6.69
CA SER A 120 -0.09 -2.46 -5.92
C SER A 120 0.39 -2.81 -4.50
N ASN A 121 0.69 -4.09 -4.23
CA ASN A 121 1.06 -4.55 -2.89
C ASN A 121 2.57 -4.36 -2.66
N TYR A 122 2.94 -3.26 -2.07
CA TYR A 122 4.31 -2.95 -1.67
C TYR A 122 4.52 -3.29 -0.20
N GLY A 123 5.54 -4.09 0.09
CA GLY A 123 5.87 -4.59 1.41
C GLY A 123 5.17 -5.89 1.78
N VAL A 124 5.86 -6.69 2.60
CA VAL A 124 5.46 -8.04 2.97
C VAL A 124 4.18 -8.09 3.79
N GLU A 125 3.96 -7.13 4.69
CA GLU A 125 2.74 -7.04 5.50
C GLU A 125 1.52 -6.79 4.62
N ALA A 126 1.58 -5.77 3.75
CA ALA A 126 0.49 -5.47 2.82
C ALA A 126 0.18 -6.63 1.88
N ALA A 127 1.20 -7.35 1.42
CA ALA A 127 1.02 -8.54 0.58
C ALA A 127 0.38 -9.71 1.35
N SER A 128 0.82 -9.96 2.59
CA SER A 128 0.27 -11.00 3.46
C SER A 128 -1.20 -10.75 3.77
N GLN A 129 -1.55 -9.53 4.13
CA GLN A 129 -2.92 -9.10 4.35
C GLN A 129 -3.76 -9.23 3.07
N TYR A 130 -3.23 -8.79 1.92
CA TYR A 130 -3.96 -8.85 0.66
C TYR A 130 -4.27 -10.28 0.22
N PHE A 131 -3.27 -11.18 0.23
CA PHE A 131 -3.45 -12.53 -0.31
C PHE A 131 -4.13 -13.51 0.65
N TRP A 132 -4.03 -13.29 1.97
CA TRP A 132 -4.52 -14.26 2.98
C TRP A 132 -5.19 -13.64 4.20
N GLY A 133 -5.27 -12.31 4.34
CA GLY A 133 -5.87 -11.65 5.50
C GLY A 133 -5.13 -11.90 6.83
N ILE A 134 -3.82 -12.22 6.77
CA ILE A 134 -2.98 -12.53 7.94
C ILE A 134 -1.79 -11.57 8.04
N HIS A 135 -1.21 -11.45 9.23
CA HIS A 135 0.01 -10.69 9.43
C HIS A 135 1.25 -11.40 8.83
N ALA A 136 2.26 -10.63 8.43
CA ALA A 136 3.52 -11.17 7.90
C ALA A 136 4.22 -12.14 8.86
N SER A 137 4.05 -11.97 10.17
CA SER A 137 4.55 -12.87 11.22
C SER A 137 3.93 -14.28 11.16
N GLN A 138 2.76 -14.43 10.56
CA GLN A 138 1.99 -15.68 10.51
C GLN A 138 2.21 -16.49 9.23
N LEU A 139 3.01 -15.97 8.28
CA LEU A 139 3.26 -16.63 7.00
C LEU A 139 3.84 -18.04 7.18
N SER A 140 3.17 -19.03 6.60
CA SER A 140 3.65 -20.40 6.52
C SER A 140 4.85 -20.54 5.57
N VAL A 141 5.50 -21.71 5.55
CA VAL A 141 6.58 -22.01 4.59
C VAL A 141 6.09 -21.88 3.14
N ALA A 142 4.89 -22.39 2.83
CA ALA A 142 4.32 -22.35 1.48
C ALA A 142 3.99 -20.90 1.06
N GLN A 143 3.38 -20.10 1.94
CA GLN A 143 3.05 -18.71 1.68
C GLN A 143 4.31 -17.84 1.54
N SER A 144 5.29 -18.05 2.40
CA SER A 144 6.60 -17.38 2.34
C SER A 144 7.34 -17.68 1.03
N ALA A 145 7.37 -18.94 0.62
CA ALA A 145 7.99 -19.33 -0.65
C ALA A 145 7.24 -18.76 -1.87
N THR A 146 5.91 -18.60 -1.77
CA THR A 146 5.11 -17.96 -2.81
C THR A 146 5.50 -16.48 -2.94
N LEU A 147 5.51 -15.72 -1.84
CA LEU A 147 5.89 -14.30 -1.87
C LEU A 147 7.35 -14.12 -2.33
N ALA A 148 8.30 -14.88 -1.78
CA ALA A 148 9.70 -14.81 -2.20
C ALA A 148 9.85 -15.11 -3.70
N GLY A 149 9.08 -16.04 -4.24
CA GLY A 149 9.06 -16.35 -5.66
C GLY A 149 8.56 -15.22 -6.54
N MET A 150 7.65 -14.40 -6.04
CA MET A 150 7.09 -13.25 -6.77
C MET A 150 8.09 -12.13 -6.99
N VAL A 151 9.06 -11.95 -6.09
CA VAL A 151 9.99 -10.80 -6.10
C VAL A 151 10.68 -10.63 -7.46
N GLN A 152 11.06 -11.70 -8.12
CA GLN A 152 11.73 -11.65 -9.42
C GLN A 152 10.87 -11.03 -10.53
N SER A 153 9.58 -11.35 -10.56
CA SER A 153 8.61 -10.83 -11.53
C SER A 153 7.21 -10.80 -10.91
N PRO A 154 6.88 -9.75 -10.14
CA PRO A 154 5.73 -9.72 -9.25
C PRO A 154 4.39 -9.97 -9.94
N ASN A 155 4.21 -9.45 -11.16
CA ASN A 155 2.96 -9.62 -11.89
C ASN A 155 2.90 -10.98 -12.63
N THR A 156 4.03 -11.51 -13.09
CA THR A 156 4.10 -12.81 -13.78
C THR A 156 3.83 -13.95 -12.80
N TYR A 157 4.39 -13.88 -11.59
CA TYR A 157 4.23 -14.92 -10.57
C TYR A 157 3.13 -14.63 -9.56
N ASN A 158 2.22 -13.68 -9.87
CA ASN A 158 1.06 -13.39 -9.03
C ASN A 158 0.11 -14.59 -9.00
N PRO A 159 -0.14 -15.20 -7.82
CA PRO A 159 -0.97 -16.40 -7.71
C PRO A 159 -2.45 -16.17 -8.06
N GLN A 160 -2.95 -14.95 -7.97
CA GLN A 160 -4.30 -14.60 -8.38
C GLN A 160 -4.45 -14.56 -9.90
N VAL A 161 -3.38 -14.16 -10.61
CA VAL A 161 -3.39 -13.95 -12.07
C VAL A 161 -2.88 -15.20 -12.79
N ASN A 162 -1.79 -15.80 -12.30
CA ASN A 162 -1.11 -16.93 -12.92
C ASN A 162 -0.82 -18.05 -11.89
N PRO A 163 -1.84 -18.75 -11.37
CA PRO A 163 -1.68 -19.72 -10.27
C PRO A 163 -0.70 -20.85 -10.59
N GLU A 164 -0.66 -21.32 -11.84
CA GLU A 164 0.26 -22.40 -12.26
C GLU A 164 1.72 -21.94 -12.24
N LEU A 165 2.02 -20.78 -12.83
CA LEU A 165 3.38 -20.22 -12.82
C LEU A 165 3.83 -19.86 -11.40
N SER A 166 2.93 -19.34 -10.59
CA SER A 166 3.18 -19.06 -9.18
C SER A 166 3.52 -20.34 -8.41
N THR A 167 2.76 -21.42 -8.63
CA THR A 167 3.02 -22.73 -8.00
C THR A 167 4.38 -23.29 -8.43
N GLN A 168 4.71 -23.23 -9.70
CA GLN A 168 6.02 -23.69 -10.20
C GLN A 168 7.15 -22.88 -9.56
N ARG A 169 6.99 -21.56 -9.48
CA ARG A 169 7.98 -20.67 -8.88
C ARG A 169 8.11 -20.89 -7.37
N ARG A 170 7.00 -21.06 -6.63
CA ARG A 170 7.00 -21.46 -5.23
C ARG A 170 7.81 -22.73 -5.00
N ASN A 171 7.57 -23.77 -5.81
CA ASN A 171 8.24 -25.05 -5.66
C ASN A 171 9.75 -24.93 -5.91
N LEU A 172 10.16 -24.08 -6.87
CA LEU A 172 11.57 -23.76 -7.07
C LEU A 172 12.20 -23.08 -5.83
N VAL A 173 11.46 -22.17 -5.19
CA VAL A 173 11.93 -21.53 -3.94
C VAL A 173 12.07 -22.58 -2.84
N LEU A 174 11.09 -23.45 -2.65
CA LEU A 174 11.15 -24.55 -1.66
C LEU A 174 12.35 -25.48 -1.89
N ASP A 175 12.61 -25.85 -3.15
CA ASP A 175 13.80 -26.65 -3.49
C ASP A 175 15.10 -25.92 -3.16
N THR A 176 15.14 -24.60 -3.40
CA THR A 176 16.31 -23.77 -3.08
C THR A 176 16.49 -23.66 -1.55
N MET A 177 15.40 -23.52 -0.78
CA MET A 177 15.45 -23.51 0.69
C MET A 177 16.01 -24.84 1.25
N VAL A 178 15.71 -25.97 0.61
CA VAL A 178 16.33 -27.26 0.98
C VAL A 178 17.82 -27.27 0.65
N GLN A 179 18.21 -26.78 -0.53
CA GLN A 179 19.62 -26.71 -0.94
C GLN A 179 20.48 -25.83 -0.05
N THR A 180 19.89 -24.76 0.49
CA THR A 180 20.54 -23.86 1.45
C THR A 180 20.47 -24.35 2.91
N GLY A 181 19.78 -25.46 3.18
CA GLY A 181 19.58 -25.98 4.53
C GLY A 181 18.62 -25.17 5.39
N SER A 182 17.85 -24.26 4.78
CA SER A 182 16.88 -23.40 5.47
C SER A 182 15.65 -24.15 5.96
N ILE A 183 15.26 -25.23 5.24
CA ILE A 183 14.22 -26.18 5.61
C ILE A 183 14.66 -27.62 5.23
N THR A 184 14.00 -28.61 5.81
CA THR A 184 14.18 -30.01 5.47
C THR A 184 13.41 -30.38 4.17
N ARG A 185 13.79 -31.48 3.51
CA ARG A 185 13.04 -31.99 2.36
C ARG A 185 11.58 -32.31 2.72
N ALA A 186 11.32 -32.88 3.90
CA ALA A 186 9.97 -33.21 4.34
C ALA A 186 9.08 -31.96 4.51
N GLU A 187 9.66 -30.85 5.02
CA GLU A 187 8.95 -29.56 5.11
C GLU A 187 8.67 -28.99 3.73
N ALA A 188 9.62 -29.07 2.80
CA ALA A 188 9.44 -28.61 1.43
C ALA A 188 8.34 -29.40 0.72
N ASP A 189 8.36 -30.75 0.81
CA ASP A 189 7.36 -31.62 0.19
C ASP A 189 5.96 -31.36 0.76
N LYS A 190 5.85 -31.15 2.07
CA LYS A 190 4.59 -30.73 2.70
C LYS A 190 4.10 -29.42 2.14
N ALA A 191 4.95 -28.38 2.11
CA ALA A 191 4.60 -27.04 1.63
C ALA A 191 4.26 -27.02 0.12
N ALA A 192 4.94 -27.86 -0.69
CA ALA A 192 4.66 -27.99 -2.12
C ALA A 192 3.27 -28.59 -2.42
N ASN A 193 2.77 -29.45 -1.52
CA ASN A 193 1.44 -30.04 -1.62
C ASN A 193 0.33 -29.18 -0.99
N GLU A 194 0.66 -28.12 -0.27
CA GLU A 194 -0.33 -27.18 0.24
C GLU A 194 -0.97 -26.39 -0.91
N PRO A 195 -2.31 -26.32 -0.98
CA PRO A 195 -2.98 -25.43 -1.94
C PRO A 195 -2.68 -23.96 -1.59
N MET A 196 -2.79 -23.07 -2.58
CA MET A 196 -2.50 -21.63 -2.38
C MET A 196 -3.41 -20.97 -1.34
N ASN A 197 -4.64 -21.47 -1.18
CA ASN A 197 -5.64 -20.99 -0.22
C ASN A 197 -5.73 -19.46 -0.17
N LEU A 198 -5.81 -18.84 -1.36
CA LEU A 198 -5.95 -17.39 -1.44
C LEU A 198 -7.29 -16.97 -0.83
N ASP A 199 -7.22 -16.01 0.06
CA ASP A 199 -8.35 -15.26 0.60
C ASP A 199 -8.08 -13.77 0.34
N ILE A 200 -8.57 -13.27 -0.80
CA ILE A 200 -8.19 -11.95 -1.29
C ILE A 200 -8.91 -10.86 -0.52
N HIS A 201 -8.14 -10.10 0.24
CA HIS A 201 -8.60 -8.93 0.97
C HIS A 201 -8.16 -7.67 0.23
N THR A 202 -9.07 -7.08 -0.51
CA THR A 202 -8.84 -5.74 -1.06
C THR A 202 -8.85 -4.74 0.08
N THR A 203 -7.69 -4.18 0.42
CA THR A 203 -7.65 -3.07 1.36
C THR A 203 -8.36 -1.89 0.72
N SER A 204 -9.48 -1.48 1.31
CA SER A 204 -10.04 -0.17 1.03
C SER A 204 -8.96 0.86 1.33
N SER A 205 -8.58 1.66 0.36
CA SER A 205 -7.59 2.73 0.51
C SER A 205 -8.29 4.09 0.49
N GLY A 206 -7.63 5.10 1.01
CA GLY A 206 -8.19 6.45 1.09
C GLY A 206 -9.39 6.52 2.03
N CYS A 207 -10.29 7.45 1.78
CA CYS A 207 -11.41 7.74 2.67
C CYS A 207 -12.48 6.64 2.73
N SER A 208 -12.51 5.71 1.78
CA SER A 208 -13.37 4.52 1.87
C SER A 208 -12.93 3.53 2.97
N ALA A 209 -11.68 3.60 3.40
CA ALA A 209 -11.15 2.83 4.53
C ALA A 209 -11.41 3.49 5.89
N ALA A 210 -11.87 4.72 5.92
CA ALA A 210 -12.11 5.44 7.17
C ALA A 210 -13.25 4.78 7.96
N LYS A 211 -12.95 4.33 9.18
CA LYS A 211 -13.94 3.69 10.08
C LYS A 211 -15.00 4.66 10.56
N THR A 212 -14.68 5.94 10.59
CA THR A 212 -15.56 7.04 11.01
C THR A 212 -15.41 8.21 10.06
N ALA A 213 -16.48 8.94 9.83
CA ALA A 213 -16.51 10.19 9.06
C ALA A 213 -15.82 10.14 7.69
N PRO A 214 -16.11 9.17 6.78
CA PRO A 214 -15.43 9.08 5.49
C PRO A 214 -15.63 10.33 4.62
N TYR A 215 -16.77 11.01 4.71
CA TYR A 215 -17.02 12.27 4.01
C TYR A 215 -16.19 13.43 4.54
N PHE A 216 -15.91 13.46 5.84
CA PHE A 216 -14.98 14.43 6.41
C PHE A 216 -13.52 14.13 6.01
N CYS A 217 -13.16 12.85 5.92
CA CYS A 217 -11.86 12.43 5.36
C CYS A 217 -11.70 12.95 3.92
N ASP A 218 -12.69 12.77 3.07
CA ASP A 218 -12.71 13.26 1.68
C ASP A 218 -12.58 14.79 1.61
N TYR A 219 -13.30 15.51 2.47
CA TYR A 219 -13.16 16.95 2.59
C TYR A 219 -11.73 17.36 2.95
N VAL A 220 -11.11 16.69 3.93
CA VAL A 220 -9.71 16.96 4.34
C VAL A 220 -8.73 16.65 3.22
N GLU A 221 -8.93 15.56 2.47
CA GLU A 221 -8.13 15.21 1.30
C GLU A 221 -8.21 16.30 0.23
N ASN A 222 -9.41 16.81 -0.06
CA ASN A 222 -9.63 17.91 -0.99
C ASN A 222 -8.98 19.22 -0.51
N GLU A 223 -9.04 19.56 0.77
CA GLU A 223 -8.35 20.70 1.35
C GLU A 223 -6.82 20.61 1.17
N VAL A 224 -6.23 19.43 1.41
CA VAL A 224 -4.81 19.19 1.16
C VAL A 224 -4.48 19.38 -0.32
N MET A 225 -5.33 18.86 -1.23
CA MET A 225 -5.14 18.98 -2.68
C MET A 225 -5.26 20.41 -3.21
N GLN A 226 -5.88 21.32 -2.45
CA GLN A 226 -5.99 22.73 -2.81
C GLN A 226 -4.93 23.63 -2.17
N SER A 227 -4.19 23.11 -1.18
CA SER A 227 -3.22 23.90 -0.41
C SER A 227 -1.80 23.78 -0.97
N ASP A 228 -1.20 24.93 -1.32
CA ASP A 228 0.20 25.03 -1.77
C ASP A 228 1.22 24.62 -0.68
N ALA A 229 0.78 24.52 0.59
CA ALA A 229 1.62 24.05 1.68
C ALA A 229 2.09 22.59 1.49
N TYR A 230 1.35 21.78 0.73
CA TYR A 230 1.64 20.39 0.46
C TYR A 230 2.30 20.12 -0.89
N GLY A 231 2.47 21.16 -1.70
CA GLY A 231 3.11 21.12 -3.02
C GLY A 231 2.61 22.25 -3.92
N LYS A 232 3.46 22.71 -4.82
CA LYS A 232 3.12 23.80 -5.74
C LYS A 232 2.17 23.37 -6.86
N THR A 233 2.26 22.10 -7.24
CA THR A 233 1.42 21.51 -8.30
C THR A 233 0.48 20.44 -7.73
N PRO A 234 -0.65 20.15 -8.39
CA PRO A 234 -1.55 19.07 -8.00
C PRO A 234 -0.83 17.71 -7.87
N GLU A 235 0.13 17.43 -8.76
CA GLU A 235 0.90 16.20 -8.78
C GLU A 235 1.80 16.09 -7.53
N GLU A 236 2.42 17.19 -7.12
CA GLU A 236 3.23 17.26 -5.89
C GLU A 236 2.36 17.04 -4.64
N ARG A 237 1.17 17.64 -4.59
CA ARG A 237 0.21 17.47 -3.48
C ARG A 237 -0.29 16.04 -3.38
N LEU A 238 -0.68 15.45 -4.51
CA LEU A 238 -1.09 14.04 -4.56
C LEU A 238 0.04 13.12 -4.12
N ALA A 239 1.24 13.39 -4.60
CA ALA A 239 2.42 12.64 -4.20
C ALA A 239 2.69 12.74 -2.69
N THR A 240 2.49 13.91 -2.09
CA THR A 240 2.63 14.12 -0.65
C THR A 240 1.60 13.31 0.14
N LEU A 241 0.34 13.29 -0.28
CA LEU A 241 -0.71 12.47 0.32
C LEU A 241 -0.43 10.95 0.20
N GLN A 242 -0.09 10.49 -1.01
CA GLN A 242 0.01 9.05 -1.29
C GLN A 242 1.26 8.39 -0.70
N ARG A 243 2.32 9.14 -0.44
CA ARG A 243 3.62 8.60 0.00
C ARG A 243 3.70 8.31 1.49
N GLY A 244 2.66 8.64 2.23
CA GLY A 244 2.58 8.35 3.64
C GLY A 244 3.48 9.22 4.51
N GLY A 245 3.44 8.97 5.80
CA GLY A 245 4.22 9.71 6.79
C GLY A 245 3.54 11.01 7.26
N LEU A 246 2.39 11.39 6.70
CA LEU A 246 1.62 12.53 7.20
C LEU A 246 0.73 12.10 8.36
N THR A 247 0.81 12.84 9.45
CA THR A 247 -0.21 12.85 10.49
C THR A 247 -1.02 14.14 10.36
N ILE A 248 -2.27 14.02 9.90
CA ILE A 248 -3.16 15.18 9.73
C ILE A 248 -4.08 15.23 10.94
N SER A 249 -3.79 16.18 11.85
CA SER A 249 -4.68 16.47 12.98
C SER A 249 -5.84 17.35 12.51
N THR A 250 -7.06 16.92 12.82
CA THR A 250 -8.28 17.60 12.38
C THR A 250 -9.10 18.11 13.56
N THR A 251 -10.15 18.87 13.26
CA THR A 251 -11.08 19.45 14.24
C THR A 251 -12.26 18.52 14.58
N LEU A 252 -12.33 17.32 13.97
CA LEU A 252 -13.41 16.39 14.16
C LEU A 252 -13.53 15.97 15.64
N ASP A 253 -14.71 16.14 16.22
CA ASP A 253 -15.05 15.60 17.55
C ASP A 253 -15.71 14.21 17.40
N PRO A 254 -15.07 13.13 17.86
CA PRO A 254 -15.64 11.79 17.75
C PRO A 254 -17.00 11.61 18.39
N LYS A 255 -17.32 12.37 19.46
CA LYS A 255 -18.62 12.31 20.12
C LYS A 255 -19.69 13.02 19.30
N ALA A 256 -19.37 14.22 18.80
CA ALA A 256 -20.25 14.97 17.91
C ALA A 256 -20.51 14.19 16.62
N GLN A 257 -19.47 13.59 16.03
CA GLN A 257 -19.60 12.77 14.82
C GLN A 257 -20.52 11.57 15.05
N LYS A 258 -20.33 10.80 16.13
CA LYS A 258 -21.19 9.67 16.46
C LYS A 258 -22.65 10.08 16.66
N ALA A 259 -22.87 11.23 17.29
CA ALA A 259 -24.23 11.75 17.49
C ALA A 259 -24.85 12.15 16.13
N ALA A 260 -24.09 12.82 15.26
CA ALA A 260 -24.53 13.22 13.93
C ALA A 260 -24.89 12.00 13.06
N ASP A 261 -24.03 10.99 13.00
CA ASP A 261 -24.27 9.73 12.27
C ASP A 261 -25.54 9.03 12.76
N THR A 262 -25.72 8.98 14.09
CA THR A 262 -26.90 8.39 14.71
C THR A 262 -28.18 9.13 14.31
N GLN A 263 -28.19 10.46 14.41
CA GLN A 263 -29.38 11.28 14.11
C GLN A 263 -29.75 11.26 12.63
N VAL A 264 -28.75 11.34 11.74
CA VAL A 264 -28.97 11.25 10.29
C VAL A 264 -29.60 9.90 9.94
N ASN A 265 -29.06 8.79 10.43
CA ASN A 265 -29.58 7.45 10.14
C ASN A 265 -30.93 7.15 10.84
N GLN A 266 -31.23 7.77 11.98
CA GLN A 266 -32.55 7.66 12.62
C GLN A 266 -33.61 8.47 11.86
N THR A 267 -33.22 9.62 11.32
CA THR A 267 -34.15 10.49 10.59
C THR A 267 -34.49 9.91 9.22
N GLN A 268 -33.48 9.46 8.52
CA GLN A 268 -33.58 8.85 7.17
C GLN A 268 -32.59 7.69 7.06
N PRO A 269 -33.03 6.45 7.35
CA PRO A 269 -32.16 5.26 7.27
C PRO A 269 -31.63 5.04 5.86
N LYS A 270 -30.32 4.83 5.72
CA LYS A 270 -29.67 4.56 4.42
C LYS A 270 -30.09 3.23 3.80
N ASP A 271 -30.34 2.20 4.64
CA ASP A 271 -30.70 0.85 4.19
C ASP A 271 -32.20 0.65 3.95
N ASN A 272 -33.03 1.65 4.26
CA ASN A 272 -34.48 1.64 4.03
C ASN A 272 -34.92 3.04 3.59
N ASN A 273 -34.57 3.40 2.35
CA ASN A 273 -34.80 4.73 1.78
C ASN A 273 -35.48 4.58 0.39
N PRO A 274 -36.72 4.09 0.34
CA PRO A 274 -37.40 3.79 -0.94
C PRO A 274 -37.60 5.03 -1.82
N ASP A 275 -37.66 6.21 -1.21
CA ASP A 275 -37.88 7.48 -1.93
C ASP A 275 -36.55 8.16 -2.30
N SER A 276 -35.41 7.52 -2.05
CA SER A 276 -34.06 8.02 -2.33
C SER A 276 -33.81 9.42 -1.74
N VAL A 277 -34.34 9.68 -0.52
CA VAL A 277 -34.21 10.98 0.15
C VAL A 277 -32.80 11.10 0.73
N SER A 278 -32.08 12.14 0.30
CA SER A 278 -30.77 12.48 0.86
C SER A 278 -30.91 13.44 2.03
N THR A 279 -30.18 13.18 3.10
CA THR A 279 -30.08 14.10 4.25
C THR A 279 -28.63 14.18 4.71
N SER A 280 -28.25 15.35 5.19
CA SER A 280 -26.90 15.59 5.71
C SER A 280 -26.96 16.50 6.93
N LEU A 281 -25.90 16.41 7.74
CA LEU A 281 -25.71 17.22 8.94
C LEU A 281 -24.24 17.60 9.06
N ILE A 282 -23.99 18.89 9.21
CA ILE A 282 -22.69 19.43 9.57
C ILE A 282 -22.84 20.25 10.86
N SER A 283 -21.92 20.12 11.81
CA SER A 283 -21.85 20.97 12.97
C SER A 283 -20.54 21.76 12.99
N LEU A 284 -20.67 23.06 13.28
CA LEU A 284 -19.58 23.99 13.34
C LEU A 284 -19.43 24.54 14.77
N GLU A 285 -18.20 24.76 15.20
CA GLU A 285 -17.89 25.43 16.45
C GLU A 285 -18.12 26.93 16.27
N PRO A 286 -18.99 27.56 17.08
CA PRO A 286 -19.21 29.02 17.01
C PRO A 286 -17.94 29.81 17.31
N GLY A 287 -17.64 30.80 16.49
CA GLY A 287 -16.50 31.70 16.66
C GLY A 287 -15.24 31.23 15.92
N SER A 288 -14.90 29.93 15.90
CA SER A 288 -13.77 29.44 15.14
C SER A 288 -14.14 29.00 13.71
N GLY A 289 -15.40 28.54 13.51
CA GLY A 289 -15.84 27.95 12.26
C GLY A 289 -15.32 26.53 12.02
N HIS A 290 -14.68 25.91 13.02
CA HIS A 290 -14.18 24.54 12.92
C HIS A 290 -15.31 23.54 12.73
N ILE A 291 -15.14 22.60 11.82
CA ILE A 291 -16.09 21.51 11.60
C ILE A 291 -15.89 20.46 12.71
N ALA A 292 -16.90 20.30 13.54
CA ALA A 292 -16.90 19.30 14.63
C ALA A 292 -17.49 17.95 14.20
N SER A 293 -18.42 17.93 13.25
CA SER A 293 -18.97 16.70 12.67
C SER A 293 -19.48 16.92 11.24
N MET A 294 -19.46 15.85 10.42
CA MET A 294 -19.97 15.84 9.06
C MET A 294 -20.57 14.47 8.77
N ALA A 295 -21.88 14.39 8.59
CA ALA A 295 -22.61 13.14 8.41
C ALA A 295 -23.62 13.24 7.27
N GLN A 296 -23.92 12.11 6.63
CA GLN A 296 -25.00 11.95 5.66
C GLN A 296 -25.51 10.51 5.64
N ASN A 297 -26.73 10.31 5.11
CA ASN A 297 -27.41 9.01 5.10
C ASN A 297 -27.01 8.11 3.91
N THR A 298 -25.74 8.11 3.54
CA THR A 298 -25.21 7.27 2.47
C THR A 298 -23.91 6.59 2.89
N ASN A 299 -23.50 5.55 2.17
CA ASN A 299 -22.19 4.94 2.31
C ASN A 299 -21.20 5.64 1.38
N TYR A 300 -20.02 5.97 1.89
CA TYR A 300 -18.94 6.49 1.05
C TYR A 300 -18.35 5.34 0.23
N SER A 301 -18.82 5.21 -1.00
CA SER A 301 -18.43 4.13 -1.91
C SER A 301 -18.66 4.52 -3.36
N ALA A 302 -17.73 4.14 -4.23
CA ALA A 302 -17.89 4.23 -5.69
C ALA A 302 -18.54 2.97 -6.30
N ALA A 303 -18.83 1.95 -5.49
CA ALA A 303 -19.54 0.76 -5.95
C ALA A 303 -21.02 1.09 -6.27
N GLU A 304 -21.60 0.38 -7.24
CA GLU A 304 -23.03 0.50 -7.54
C GLU A 304 -23.88 0.15 -6.30
N GLY A 305 -24.96 0.91 -6.09
CA GLY A 305 -25.92 0.71 -5.00
C GLY A 305 -26.64 1.99 -4.63
N ASP A 306 -27.93 1.91 -4.36
CA ASP A 306 -28.81 3.07 -4.11
C ASP A 306 -28.39 3.93 -2.92
N SER A 307 -27.70 3.33 -1.96
CA SER A 307 -27.19 4.04 -0.77
C SER A 307 -25.70 4.41 -0.86
N ASN A 308 -25.05 4.19 -2.01
CA ASN A 308 -23.64 4.43 -2.21
C ASN A 308 -23.39 5.72 -2.99
N THR A 309 -22.48 6.55 -2.50
CA THR A 309 -22.00 7.73 -3.22
C THR A 309 -20.67 8.20 -2.66
N THR A 310 -19.83 8.78 -3.50
CA THR A 310 -18.65 9.55 -3.10
C THR A 310 -18.95 11.04 -2.99
N TYR A 311 -20.13 11.50 -3.41
CA TYR A 311 -20.52 12.90 -3.29
C TYR A 311 -20.79 13.29 -1.86
N ASN A 312 -20.14 14.36 -1.41
CA ASN A 312 -20.32 14.93 -0.10
C ASN A 312 -21.43 16.00 -0.13
N PHE A 313 -22.56 15.71 0.49
CA PHE A 313 -23.72 16.64 0.49
C PHE A 313 -23.53 17.86 1.39
N ASN A 314 -22.48 17.90 2.22
CA ASN A 314 -22.23 18.97 3.17
C ASN A 314 -21.36 20.11 2.61
N VAL A 315 -20.76 19.94 1.43
CA VAL A 315 -19.75 20.85 0.90
C VAL A 315 -20.00 21.22 -0.56
N ASP A 316 -19.31 22.27 -1.01
CA ASP A 316 -19.35 22.73 -2.40
C ASP A 316 -18.66 21.74 -3.37
N THR A 317 -19.02 21.82 -4.64
CA THR A 317 -18.45 21.00 -5.71
C THR A 317 -16.94 21.15 -5.86
N SER A 318 -16.39 22.30 -5.50
CA SER A 318 -14.94 22.56 -5.52
C SER A 318 -14.14 21.69 -4.53
N VAL A 319 -14.80 21.15 -3.51
CA VAL A 319 -14.19 20.29 -2.46
C VAL A 319 -14.89 18.93 -2.35
N GLY A 320 -15.32 18.37 -3.47
CA GLY A 320 -15.92 17.03 -3.52
C GLY A 320 -17.44 16.97 -3.30
N GLY A 321 -18.11 18.10 -3.27
CA GLY A 321 -19.54 18.19 -3.00
C GLY A 321 -20.46 17.95 -4.19
N ALA A 322 -21.74 17.84 -3.90
CA ALA A 322 -22.82 17.56 -4.86
C ALA A 322 -23.60 18.81 -5.35
N GLY A 323 -23.11 20.02 -5.10
CA GLY A 323 -23.80 21.26 -5.46
C GLY A 323 -24.89 21.68 -4.47
N GLY A 324 -25.01 21.00 -3.32
CA GLY A 324 -25.87 21.38 -2.19
C GLY A 324 -27.35 21.07 -2.36
N PHE A 325 -28.12 21.52 -1.37
CA PHE A 325 -29.57 21.38 -1.32
C PHE A 325 -30.26 22.74 -1.56
N GLN A 326 -31.51 22.72 -2.02
CA GLN A 326 -32.33 23.93 -2.07
C GLN A 326 -32.61 24.42 -0.64
N VAL A 327 -32.23 25.65 -0.37
CA VAL A 327 -32.33 26.22 0.98
C VAL A 327 -33.78 26.41 1.47
N GLY A 328 -34.71 26.61 0.58
CA GLY A 328 -36.13 26.77 0.91
C GLY A 328 -36.34 27.76 2.06
N SER A 329 -37.20 27.40 3.01
CA SER A 329 -37.55 28.24 4.18
C SER A 329 -36.41 28.42 5.19
N THR A 330 -35.33 27.65 5.13
CA THR A 330 -34.15 27.81 6.00
C THR A 330 -33.38 29.10 5.70
N PHE A 331 -33.66 29.76 4.57
CA PHE A 331 -33.09 31.06 4.24
C PHE A 331 -33.76 32.23 5.00
N LYS A 332 -34.97 32.04 5.58
CA LYS A 332 -35.70 33.09 6.30
C LYS A 332 -34.94 33.77 7.45
N PRO A 333 -34.16 33.03 8.27
CA PRO A 333 -33.34 33.65 9.32
C PRO A 333 -32.34 34.69 8.78
N PHE A 334 -31.74 34.43 7.62
CA PHE A 334 -30.79 35.38 6.99
C PHE A 334 -31.51 36.65 6.52
N THR A 335 -32.70 36.49 5.93
CA THR A 335 -33.55 37.63 5.55
C THR A 335 -33.96 38.43 6.78
N LEU A 336 -34.35 37.77 7.89
CA LEU A 336 -34.67 38.41 9.13
C LEU A 336 -33.46 39.17 9.75
N ALA A 337 -32.28 38.52 9.77
CA ALA A 337 -31.07 39.15 10.26
C ALA A 337 -30.71 40.44 9.46
N GLN A 338 -30.88 40.41 8.13
CA GLN A 338 -30.68 41.59 7.30
C GLN A 338 -31.70 42.70 7.57
N TRP A 339 -32.93 42.36 8.01
CA TRP A 339 -33.99 43.32 8.33
C TRP A 339 -33.79 44.00 9.69
N ILE A 340 -33.12 43.34 10.61
CA ILE A 340 -32.85 43.83 11.99
C ILE A 340 -31.60 44.71 12.03
N ASN A 341 -30.66 44.54 11.11
CA ASN A 341 -29.46 45.35 10.95
C ASN A 341 -29.71 46.56 10.06
#